data_bc16e8782fd19cea538aa50f171467a7
#
_entry.id   bc16e8782fd19cea538aa50f171467a7
#
_cell.length_a   1.000
_cell.length_b   1.000
_cell.length_c   1.000
_cell.angle_alpha   90.00
_cell.angle_beta   90.00
_cell.angle_gamma   90.00
#
_symmetry.space_group_name_H-M   'P 1'
#
loop_
_entity.id
_entity.type
_entity.pdbx_description
1 polymer ?
#
loop_
_entity_poly.entity_id
_entity_poly.type
_entity_poly.pdbx_seq_one_letter_code
_entity_poly.pdbx_strand_id
1 'polypeptide(L)'
;EEVMRETQRVAILTTLFVGFRVGEVLALKISDLNLERQTLTVNKNLIRVPTTAISPDNPNIQILNYDPKKKTHLIIQNTPKTSTSNREIAISDGLCELLIRHLFTLANSTWPNPDGLLFPSKAGTHLDPKSFEIRLAAVSKRCEIRKVNPHALRHTLATRLVEDKVPLNIVQGILGHSSIETTRKYLHKNEDIEREAIATMSNYLSIDRMNAAPKLNGTGPRARFADIPLPVFSQKREHSA
;
A
#
# COMPACT_ATOMS: atom_id res chain seq x y z
N GLU A 1 6.45 -30.35 -3.97
CA GLU A 1 5.12 -29.80 -3.67
C GLU A 1 5.17 -28.84 -2.48
N GLU A 2 5.97 -29.16 -1.47
CA GLU A 2 6.16 -28.32 -0.28
C GLU A 2 6.72 -26.92 -0.62
N VAL A 3 7.79 -26.85 -1.42
CA VAL A 3 8.39 -25.58 -1.88
C VAL A 3 7.37 -24.70 -2.61
N MET A 4 6.50 -25.29 -3.45
CA MET A 4 5.44 -24.55 -4.13
C MET A 4 4.40 -23.97 -3.15
N ARG A 5 3.98 -24.76 -2.17
CA ARG A 5 3.04 -24.32 -1.15
C ARG A 5 3.63 -23.19 -0.32
N GLU A 6 4.89 -23.30 0.05
CA GLU A 6 5.61 -22.26 0.80
C GLU A 6 5.77 -20.99 -0.02
N THR A 7 6.24 -21.07 -1.27
CA THR A 7 6.36 -19.92 -2.16
C THR A 7 5.05 -19.16 -2.31
N GLN A 8 3.94 -19.88 -2.55
CA GLN A 8 2.62 -19.27 -2.67
C GLN A 8 2.14 -18.67 -1.34
N ARG A 9 2.41 -19.35 -0.22
CA ARG A 9 2.07 -18.84 1.12
C ARG A 9 2.78 -17.53 1.41
N VAL A 10 4.09 -17.48 1.17
CA VAL A 10 4.90 -16.27 1.42
C VAL A 10 4.47 -15.14 0.49
N ALA A 11 4.18 -15.42 -0.79
CA ALA A 11 3.66 -14.41 -1.72
C ALA A 11 2.30 -13.83 -1.24
N ILE A 12 1.38 -14.67 -0.72
CA ILE A 12 0.10 -14.22 -0.16
C ILE A 12 0.32 -13.34 1.07
N LEU A 13 1.20 -13.74 1.99
CA LEU A 13 1.51 -12.97 3.19
C LEU A 13 2.19 -11.65 2.82
N THR A 14 3.13 -11.64 1.88
CA THR A 14 3.73 -10.42 1.36
C THR A 14 2.66 -9.47 0.81
N THR A 15 1.72 -9.99 0.00
CA THR A 15 0.60 -9.19 -0.51
C THR A 15 -0.22 -8.55 0.62
N LEU A 16 -0.50 -9.31 1.68
CA LEU A 16 -1.29 -8.85 2.82
C LEU A 16 -0.54 -7.78 3.64
N PHE A 17 0.74 -8.02 3.96
CA PHE A 17 1.50 -7.15 4.86
C PHE A 17 2.01 -5.86 4.20
N VAL A 18 2.24 -5.88 2.89
CA VAL A 18 2.78 -4.71 2.17
C VAL A 18 1.72 -4.01 1.33
N GLY A 19 0.61 -4.68 1.04
CA GLY A 19 -0.50 -4.13 0.27
C GLY A 19 -0.19 -3.93 -1.22
N PHE A 20 0.82 -4.60 -1.76
CA PHE A 20 1.13 -4.54 -3.19
C PHE A 20 0.01 -5.16 -4.04
N ARG A 21 -0.09 -4.70 -5.29
CA ARG A 21 -0.94 -5.41 -6.25
C ARG A 21 -0.36 -6.79 -6.54
N VAL A 22 -1.21 -7.77 -6.82
CA VAL A 22 -0.73 -9.15 -7.09
C VAL A 22 0.35 -9.19 -8.18
N GLY A 23 0.18 -8.43 -9.25
CA GLY A 23 1.19 -8.36 -10.32
C GLY A 23 2.50 -7.70 -9.88
N GLU A 24 2.46 -6.75 -8.96
CA GLU A 24 3.67 -6.16 -8.36
C GLU A 24 4.43 -7.21 -7.55
N VAL A 25 3.73 -7.97 -6.69
CA VAL A 25 4.35 -9.06 -5.88
C VAL A 25 4.94 -10.15 -6.76
N LEU A 26 4.20 -10.59 -7.78
CA LEU A 26 4.65 -11.68 -8.66
C LEU A 26 5.76 -11.26 -9.63
N ALA A 27 6.02 -9.96 -9.77
CA ALA A 27 7.13 -9.42 -10.55
C ALA A 27 8.39 -9.18 -9.72
N LEU A 28 8.34 -9.33 -8.38
CA LEU A 28 9.49 -9.09 -7.49
C LEU A 28 10.63 -10.05 -7.79
N LYS A 29 11.83 -9.49 -7.81
CA LYS A 29 13.11 -10.22 -7.84
C LYS A 29 13.76 -10.21 -6.47
N ILE A 30 14.69 -11.12 -6.23
CA ILE A 30 15.50 -11.15 -5.01
C ILE A 30 16.27 -9.84 -4.86
N SER A 31 16.72 -9.25 -5.97
CA SER A 31 17.41 -7.95 -6.00
C SER A 31 16.52 -6.75 -5.60
N ASP A 32 15.21 -6.90 -5.59
CA ASP A 32 14.28 -5.86 -5.14
C ASP A 32 14.11 -5.86 -3.60
N LEU A 33 14.67 -6.86 -2.91
CA LEU A 33 14.70 -6.96 -1.44
C LEU A 33 16.04 -6.46 -0.90
N ASN A 34 16.00 -5.44 -0.06
CA ASN A 34 17.14 -4.96 0.70
C ASN A 34 16.98 -5.40 2.16
N LEU A 35 17.79 -6.36 2.60
CA LEU A 35 17.72 -6.90 3.97
C LEU A 35 18.32 -5.95 5.01
N GLU A 36 19.34 -5.15 4.65
CA GLU A 36 19.95 -4.20 5.57
C GLU A 36 19.01 -3.05 5.91
N ARG A 37 18.30 -2.54 4.89
CA ARG A 37 17.32 -1.46 5.05
C ARG A 37 15.92 -1.96 5.37
N GLN A 38 15.72 -3.27 5.31
CA GLN A 38 14.42 -3.91 5.44
C GLN A 38 13.36 -3.27 4.52
N THR A 39 13.67 -3.24 3.22
CA THR A 39 12.79 -2.63 2.23
C THR A 39 12.56 -3.52 1.02
N LEU A 40 11.41 -3.32 0.38
CA LEU A 40 11.06 -3.89 -0.94
C LEU A 40 10.85 -2.78 -1.95
N THR A 41 11.52 -2.88 -3.10
CA THR A 41 11.37 -1.94 -4.21
C THR A 41 10.35 -2.46 -5.22
N VAL A 42 9.36 -1.63 -5.54
CA VAL A 42 8.35 -1.92 -6.57
C VAL A 42 8.57 -1.01 -7.77
N ASN A 43 8.92 -1.62 -8.90
CA ASN A 43 9.17 -0.90 -10.16
C ASN A 43 8.62 -1.66 -11.39
N LYS A 44 7.93 -2.78 -11.18
CA LYS A 44 7.43 -3.66 -12.23
C LYS A 44 6.04 -4.19 -11.87
N ASN A 45 5.30 -4.59 -12.88
CA ASN A 45 3.99 -5.20 -12.73
C ASN A 45 3.82 -6.35 -13.73
N LEU A 46 3.51 -7.54 -13.25
CA LEU A 46 3.18 -8.71 -14.07
C LEU A 46 1.68 -8.67 -14.37
N ILE A 47 1.33 -8.62 -15.64
CA ILE A 47 -0.07 -8.64 -16.07
C ILE A 47 -0.29 -9.67 -17.18
N ARG A 48 -1.53 -10.13 -17.30
CA ARG A 48 -1.96 -10.96 -18.40
C ARG A 48 -2.76 -10.10 -19.38
N VAL A 49 -2.32 -10.09 -20.63
CA VAL A 49 -2.94 -9.29 -21.70
C VAL A 49 -3.36 -10.17 -22.88
N PRO A 50 -4.39 -9.78 -23.63
CA PRO A 50 -4.71 -10.41 -24.91
C PRO A 50 -3.54 -10.21 -25.90
N THR A 51 -3.30 -11.22 -26.74
CA THR A 51 -2.24 -11.14 -27.77
C THR A 51 -2.42 -9.95 -28.69
N THR A 52 -3.65 -9.58 -28.98
CA THR A 52 -4.00 -8.42 -29.82
C THR A 52 -3.69 -7.06 -29.17
N ALA A 53 -3.49 -7.03 -27.87
CA ALA A 53 -3.16 -5.81 -27.12
C ALA A 53 -1.65 -5.61 -26.92
N ILE A 54 -0.82 -6.55 -27.42
CA ILE A 54 0.63 -6.47 -27.27
C ILE A 54 1.18 -5.62 -28.41
N SER A 55 1.91 -4.56 -28.05
CA SER A 55 2.77 -3.81 -28.97
C SER A 55 4.20 -4.29 -28.76
N PRO A 56 4.76 -5.11 -29.69
CA PRO A 56 6.10 -5.69 -29.53
C PRO A 56 7.21 -4.62 -29.40
N ASP A 57 7.01 -3.46 -30.00
CA ASP A 57 7.99 -2.37 -30.05
C ASP A 57 7.94 -1.46 -28.81
N ASN A 58 7.08 -1.74 -27.85
CA ASN A 58 6.99 -0.94 -26.63
C ASN A 58 8.15 -1.27 -25.67
N PRO A 59 9.11 -0.34 -25.44
CA PRO A 59 10.29 -0.61 -24.63
C PRO A 59 9.96 -0.81 -23.14
N ASN A 60 8.74 -0.47 -22.71
CA ASN A 60 8.32 -0.60 -21.31
C ASN A 60 7.67 -1.94 -20.99
N ILE A 61 7.59 -2.85 -21.95
CA ILE A 61 7.03 -4.18 -21.76
C ILE A 61 8.02 -5.27 -22.14
N GLN A 62 8.07 -6.32 -21.34
CA GLN A 62 8.77 -7.57 -21.64
C GLN A 62 7.73 -8.68 -21.76
N ILE A 63 7.66 -9.30 -22.93
CA ILE A 63 6.73 -10.41 -23.17
C ILE A 63 7.39 -11.71 -22.68
N LEU A 64 6.68 -12.43 -21.82
CA LEU A 64 7.15 -13.69 -21.29
C LEU A 64 6.62 -14.85 -22.14
N ASN A 65 7.52 -15.66 -22.69
CA ASN A 65 7.19 -16.87 -23.47
C ASN A 65 6.13 -16.60 -24.56
N TYR A 66 6.46 -15.72 -25.51
CA TYR A 66 5.56 -15.38 -26.62
C TYR A 66 5.24 -16.62 -27.47
N ASP A 67 3.95 -16.84 -27.71
CA ASP A 67 3.44 -17.89 -28.57
C ASP A 67 2.24 -17.31 -29.37
N PRO A 68 2.35 -17.12 -30.69
CA PRO A 68 1.32 -16.48 -31.51
C PRO A 68 0.00 -17.27 -31.52
N LYS A 69 0.02 -18.56 -31.16
CA LYS A 69 -1.20 -19.39 -31.08
C LYS A 69 -1.99 -19.18 -29.80
N LYS A 70 -1.42 -18.55 -28.79
CA LYS A 70 -2.10 -18.25 -27.53
C LYS A 70 -2.91 -16.99 -27.63
N LYS A 71 -4.11 -16.98 -27.03
CA LYS A 71 -4.99 -15.82 -26.97
C LYS A 71 -4.52 -14.74 -25.99
N THR A 72 -3.70 -15.10 -25.01
CA THR A 72 -3.19 -14.18 -23.97
C THR A 72 -1.76 -14.54 -23.60
N HIS A 73 -1.00 -13.52 -23.20
CA HIS A 73 0.37 -13.65 -22.70
C HIS A 73 0.54 -12.96 -21.37
N LEU A 74 1.53 -13.44 -20.60
CA LEU A 74 2.06 -12.71 -19.46
C LEU A 74 3.10 -11.71 -19.97
N ILE A 75 3.01 -10.51 -19.51
CA ILE A 75 4.01 -9.47 -19.77
C ILE A 75 4.47 -8.84 -18.45
N ILE A 76 5.74 -8.47 -18.38
CA ILE A 76 6.25 -7.56 -17.38
C ILE A 76 6.14 -6.17 -17.96
N GLN A 77 5.39 -5.33 -17.28
CA GLN A 77 5.32 -3.91 -17.56
C GLN A 77 6.22 -3.19 -16.56
N ASN A 78 7.25 -2.54 -17.06
CA ASN A 78 8.00 -1.57 -16.27
C ASN A 78 7.05 -0.41 -15.96
N THR A 79 6.88 -0.10 -14.70
CA THR A 79 6.05 1.05 -14.32
C THR A 79 6.67 2.31 -14.89
N PRO A 80 5.87 3.21 -15.54
CA PRO A 80 6.40 4.47 -16.04
C PRO A 80 7.08 5.22 -14.89
N LYS A 81 8.12 5.98 -15.21
CA LYS A 81 8.93 6.78 -14.26
C LYS A 81 8.13 7.93 -13.61
N THR A 82 6.95 7.66 -13.10
CA THR A 82 6.24 8.61 -12.24
C THR A 82 6.61 8.33 -10.79
N SER A 83 6.74 9.37 -9.99
CA SER A 83 7.14 9.29 -8.58
C SER A 83 6.30 8.34 -7.72
N THR A 84 5.09 8.00 -8.17
CA THR A 84 4.17 7.09 -7.49
C THR A 84 4.30 5.63 -7.91
N SER A 85 4.99 5.35 -9.01
CA SER A 85 5.08 4.00 -9.61
C SER A 85 6.30 3.24 -9.13
N ASN A 86 7.43 3.93 -8.95
CA ASN A 86 8.63 3.38 -8.33
C ASN A 86 8.61 3.79 -6.87
N ARG A 87 8.46 2.82 -5.99
CA ARG A 87 8.44 3.06 -4.55
C ARG A 87 9.23 2.00 -3.81
N GLU A 88 9.90 2.43 -2.77
CA GLU A 88 10.56 1.58 -1.79
C GLU A 88 9.71 1.58 -0.51
N ILE A 89 9.32 0.41 -0.06
CA ILE A 89 8.43 0.24 1.09
C ILE A 89 9.17 -0.52 2.19
N ALA A 90 9.18 0.05 3.39
CA ALA A 90 9.70 -0.63 4.57
C ALA A 90 8.86 -1.87 4.90
N ILE A 91 9.52 -2.93 5.32
CA ILE A 91 8.89 -4.16 5.77
C ILE A 91 9.19 -4.40 7.25
N SER A 92 8.26 -5.05 7.95
CA SER A 92 8.45 -5.40 9.36
C SER A 92 9.48 -6.51 9.53
N ASP A 93 10.08 -6.59 10.74
CA ASP A 93 11.02 -7.66 11.11
C ASP A 93 10.44 -9.04 10.84
N GLY A 94 9.17 -9.28 11.20
CA GLY A 94 8.51 -10.56 10.98
C GLY A 94 8.34 -10.92 9.50
N LEU A 95 8.10 -9.94 8.62
CA LEU A 95 8.06 -10.19 7.17
C LEU A 95 9.48 -10.41 6.62
N CYS A 96 10.46 -9.68 7.12
CA CYS A 96 11.86 -9.84 6.76
C CYS A 96 12.35 -11.26 7.08
N GLU A 97 12.11 -11.75 8.30
CA GLU A 97 12.44 -13.12 8.70
C GLU A 97 11.73 -14.17 7.84
N LEU A 98 10.46 -13.94 7.52
CA LEU A 98 9.69 -14.83 6.65
C LEU A 98 10.32 -14.92 5.26
N LEU A 99 10.73 -13.79 4.69
CA LEU A 99 11.39 -13.73 3.39
C LEU A 99 12.78 -14.39 3.41
N ILE A 100 13.57 -14.19 4.47
CA ILE A 100 14.86 -14.86 4.65
C ILE A 100 14.68 -16.39 4.66
N ARG A 101 13.74 -16.90 5.44
CA ARG A 101 13.43 -18.35 5.48
C ARG A 101 12.98 -18.86 4.11
N HIS A 102 12.18 -18.09 3.41
CA HIS A 102 11.76 -18.43 2.05
C HIS A 102 12.93 -18.49 1.08
N LEU A 103 13.84 -17.52 1.10
CA LEU A 103 15.05 -17.52 0.28
C LEU A 103 15.94 -18.72 0.58
N PHE A 104 16.08 -19.09 1.86
CA PHE A 104 16.81 -20.29 2.26
C PHE A 104 16.16 -21.56 1.72
N THR A 105 14.83 -21.66 1.76
CA THR A 105 14.07 -22.79 1.17
C THR A 105 14.28 -22.85 -0.34
N LEU A 106 14.26 -21.73 -1.05
CA LEU A 106 14.52 -21.67 -2.48
C LEU A 106 15.96 -22.08 -2.82
N ALA A 107 16.95 -21.58 -2.09
CA ALA A 107 18.36 -21.90 -2.31
C ALA A 107 18.67 -23.40 -2.12
N ASN A 108 17.96 -24.07 -1.22
CA ASN A 108 18.09 -25.50 -0.99
C ASN A 108 17.17 -26.36 -1.88
N SER A 109 16.39 -25.74 -2.76
CA SER A 109 15.54 -26.45 -3.71
C SER A 109 16.30 -26.75 -5.01
N THR A 110 15.79 -27.72 -5.77
CA THR A 110 16.28 -28.04 -7.12
C THR A 110 15.61 -27.18 -8.21
N TRP A 111 14.86 -26.16 -7.82
CA TRP A 111 14.14 -25.33 -8.77
C TRP A 111 15.08 -24.36 -9.48
N PRO A 112 15.01 -24.28 -10.82
CA PRO A 112 15.71 -23.24 -11.54
C PRO A 112 15.14 -21.87 -11.16
N ASN A 113 15.99 -20.86 -11.10
CA ASN A 113 15.56 -19.47 -10.91
C ASN A 113 16.49 -18.51 -11.67
N PRO A 114 16.57 -18.64 -13.02
CA PRO A 114 17.51 -17.89 -13.83
C PRO A 114 17.26 -16.37 -13.77
N ASP A 115 16.02 -15.97 -13.56
CA ASP A 115 15.62 -14.55 -13.49
C ASP A 115 15.76 -13.94 -12.09
N GLY A 116 16.16 -14.72 -11.11
CA GLY A 116 16.29 -14.28 -9.71
C GLY A 116 14.97 -13.83 -9.11
N LEU A 117 13.86 -14.52 -9.42
CA LEU A 117 12.53 -14.17 -8.91
C LEU A 117 12.43 -14.41 -7.42
N LEU A 118 11.75 -13.52 -6.71
CA LEU A 118 11.47 -13.73 -5.28
C LEU A 118 10.44 -14.86 -5.07
N PHE A 119 9.49 -15.01 -6.01
CA PHE A 119 8.44 -16.02 -5.97
C PHE A 119 8.38 -16.82 -7.30
N PRO A 120 9.37 -17.68 -7.57
CA PRO A 120 9.39 -18.47 -8.80
C PRO A 120 8.33 -19.58 -8.79
N SER A 121 7.92 -20.00 -9.98
CA SER A 121 7.22 -21.27 -10.18
C SER A 121 8.21 -22.45 -10.10
N LYS A 122 7.69 -23.67 -10.08
CA LYS A 122 8.54 -24.89 -10.13
C LYS A 122 9.44 -24.95 -11.37
N ALA A 123 9.02 -24.31 -12.47
CA ALA A 123 9.79 -24.23 -13.71
C ALA A 123 10.77 -23.03 -13.74
N GLY A 124 10.90 -22.27 -12.64
CA GLY A 124 11.77 -21.10 -12.57
C GLY A 124 11.22 -19.85 -13.27
N THR A 125 9.95 -19.88 -13.66
CA THR A 125 9.26 -18.75 -14.30
C THR A 125 8.38 -18.01 -13.29
N HIS A 126 7.84 -16.86 -13.70
CA HIS A 126 6.87 -16.12 -12.90
C HIS A 126 5.63 -16.97 -12.57
N LEU A 127 5.11 -16.83 -11.36
CA LEU A 127 3.80 -17.37 -10.98
C LEU A 127 2.71 -16.64 -11.77
N ASP A 128 1.76 -17.41 -12.31
CA ASP A 128 0.61 -16.84 -12.99
C ASP A 128 -0.34 -16.18 -11.98
N PRO A 129 -0.78 -14.92 -12.18
CA PRO A 129 -1.75 -14.26 -11.32
C PRO A 129 -3.04 -15.06 -11.09
N LYS A 130 -3.48 -15.81 -12.11
CA LYS A 130 -4.65 -16.67 -11.97
C LYS A 130 -4.42 -17.85 -11.03
N SER A 131 -3.23 -18.45 -11.07
CA SER A 131 -2.84 -19.50 -10.14
C SER A 131 -2.77 -18.99 -8.70
N PHE A 132 -2.31 -17.76 -8.51
CA PHE A 132 -2.33 -17.09 -7.21
C PHE A 132 -3.78 -16.91 -6.69
N GLU A 133 -4.70 -16.42 -7.52
CA GLU A 133 -6.13 -16.29 -7.16
C GLU A 133 -6.75 -17.63 -6.76
N ILE A 134 -6.49 -18.69 -7.55
CA ILE A 134 -7.01 -20.03 -7.27
C ILE A 134 -6.48 -20.52 -5.92
N ARG A 135 -5.20 -20.32 -5.65
CA ARG A 135 -4.59 -20.71 -4.38
C ARG A 135 -5.20 -19.96 -3.20
N LEU A 136 -5.37 -18.63 -3.33
CA LEU A 136 -5.98 -17.81 -2.29
C LEU A 136 -7.42 -18.25 -2.02
N ALA A 137 -8.20 -18.55 -3.05
CA ALA A 137 -9.54 -19.09 -2.90
C ALA A 137 -9.56 -20.46 -2.20
N ALA A 138 -8.60 -21.36 -2.51
CA ALA A 138 -8.46 -22.64 -1.84
C ALA A 138 -8.10 -22.48 -0.35
N VAL A 139 -7.21 -21.54 -0.01
CA VAL A 139 -6.90 -21.19 1.39
C VAL A 139 -8.13 -20.67 2.10
N SER A 140 -8.87 -19.73 1.49
CA SER A 140 -10.12 -19.20 2.07
C SER A 140 -11.13 -20.30 2.41
N LYS A 141 -11.29 -21.26 1.48
CA LYS A 141 -12.19 -22.42 1.69
C LYS A 141 -11.74 -23.31 2.85
N ARG A 142 -10.42 -23.57 2.95
CA ARG A 142 -9.87 -24.41 4.03
C ARG A 142 -9.98 -23.75 5.41
N CYS A 143 -9.93 -22.42 5.46
CA CYS A 143 -10.09 -21.64 6.69
C CYS A 143 -11.56 -21.34 7.00
N GLU A 144 -12.51 -21.86 6.20
CA GLU A 144 -13.94 -21.63 6.36
C GLU A 144 -14.35 -20.15 6.40
N ILE A 145 -13.56 -19.30 5.72
CA ILE A 145 -13.84 -17.87 5.60
C ILE A 145 -14.41 -17.53 4.21
N ARG A 146 -15.05 -16.37 4.13
CA ARG A 146 -15.50 -15.81 2.84
C ARG A 146 -14.36 -15.83 1.83
N LYS A 147 -14.68 -16.19 0.57
CA LYS A 147 -13.71 -16.16 -0.54
C LYS A 147 -13.01 -14.79 -0.62
N VAL A 148 -11.70 -14.81 -0.44
CA VAL A 148 -10.84 -13.62 -0.52
C VAL A 148 -10.22 -13.57 -1.91
N ASN A 149 -10.15 -12.39 -2.50
CA ASN A 149 -9.39 -12.11 -3.72
C ASN A 149 -8.14 -11.25 -3.39
N PRO A 150 -7.15 -11.17 -4.29
CA PRO A 150 -5.92 -10.42 -4.01
C PRO A 150 -6.15 -8.95 -3.68
N HIS A 151 -7.16 -8.34 -4.30
CA HIS A 151 -7.49 -6.94 -4.02
C HIS A 151 -8.06 -6.75 -2.61
N ALA A 152 -8.77 -7.74 -2.09
CA ALA A 152 -9.28 -7.71 -0.71
C ALA A 152 -8.16 -7.73 0.33
N LEU A 153 -7.03 -8.43 0.07
CA LEU A 153 -5.85 -8.40 0.96
C LEU A 153 -5.31 -6.97 1.10
N ARG A 154 -5.13 -6.30 -0.04
CA ARG A 154 -4.68 -4.91 -0.08
C ARG A 154 -5.69 -3.96 0.57
N HIS A 155 -6.98 -4.19 0.35
CA HIS A 155 -8.06 -3.43 0.97
C HIS A 155 -8.02 -3.57 2.50
N THR A 156 -7.80 -4.79 3.01
CA THR A 156 -7.67 -5.06 4.45
C THR A 156 -6.53 -4.23 5.06
N LEU A 157 -5.34 -4.23 4.44
CA LEU A 157 -4.23 -3.41 4.92
C LEU A 157 -4.59 -1.92 4.92
N ALA A 158 -5.15 -1.42 3.80
CA ALA A 158 -5.52 -0.01 3.67
C ALA A 158 -6.51 0.42 4.77
N THR A 159 -7.53 -0.39 5.02
CA THR A 159 -8.53 -0.12 6.06
C THR A 159 -7.88 -0.11 7.45
N ARG A 160 -7.04 -1.10 7.76
CA ARG A 160 -6.33 -1.15 9.06
C ARG A 160 -5.43 0.05 9.29
N LEU A 161 -4.63 0.43 8.30
CA LEU A 161 -3.77 1.61 8.41
C LEU A 161 -4.58 2.90 8.68
N VAL A 162 -5.75 3.03 8.06
CA VAL A 162 -6.64 4.18 8.29
C VAL A 162 -7.30 4.11 9.67
N GLU A 163 -7.77 2.94 10.09
CA GLU A 163 -8.31 2.70 11.45
C GLU A 163 -7.26 3.01 12.53
N ASP A 164 -5.99 2.66 12.28
CA ASP A 164 -4.84 2.96 13.15
C ASP A 164 -4.36 4.42 13.05
N LYS A 165 -5.16 5.29 12.42
CA LYS A 165 -4.91 6.75 12.28
C LYS A 165 -3.62 7.08 11.53
N VAL A 166 -3.12 6.18 10.68
CA VAL A 166 -1.97 6.48 9.81
C VAL A 166 -2.35 7.57 8.80
N PRO A 167 -1.54 8.65 8.66
CA PRO A 167 -1.84 9.73 7.73
C PRO A 167 -2.11 9.23 6.31
N LEU A 168 -3.16 9.74 5.66
CA LEU A 168 -3.61 9.27 4.34
C LEU A 168 -2.55 9.37 3.25
N ASN A 169 -1.69 10.40 3.30
CA ASN A 169 -0.57 10.54 2.37
C ASN A 169 0.45 9.40 2.52
N ILE A 170 0.67 8.90 3.74
CA ILE A 170 1.52 7.74 4.00
C ILE A 170 0.85 6.47 3.47
N VAL A 171 -0.44 6.28 3.76
CA VAL A 171 -1.22 5.14 3.24
C VAL A 171 -1.22 5.16 1.70
N GLN A 172 -1.42 6.33 1.09
CA GLN A 172 -1.35 6.53 -0.36
C GLN A 172 0.02 6.11 -0.92
N GLY A 173 1.11 6.53 -0.27
CA GLY A 173 2.49 6.19 -0.65
C GLY A 173 2.74 4.69 -0.58
N ILE A 174 2.38 4.02 0.52
CA ILE A 174 2.51 2.57 0.71
C ILE A 174 1.76 1.83 -0.41
N LEU A 175 0.52 2.21 -0.66
CA LEU A 175 -0.31 1.55 -1.65
C LEU A 175 0.09 1.93 -3.10
N GLY A 176 0.77 3.05 -3.33
CA GLY A 176 1.07 3.55 -4.67
C GLY A 176 -0.21 3.93 -5.43
N HIS A 177 -1.11 4.67 -4.77
CA HIS A 177 -2.27 5.27 -5.41
C HIS A 177 -1.85 6.58 -6.08
N SER A 178 -2.13 6.72 -7.38
CA SER A 178 -1.84 7.95 -8.13
C SER A 178 -2.72 9.13 -7.69
N SER A 179 -3.89 8.85 -7.08
CA SER A 179 -4.81 9.85 -6.55
C SER A 179 -5.17 9.56 -5.10
N ILE A 180 -5.19 10.60 -4.27
CA ILE A 180 -5.62 10.55 -2.87
C ILE A 180 -7.09 10.16 -2.74
N GLU A 181 -7.92 10.49 -3.74
CA GLU A 181 -9.33 10.08 -3.80
C GLU A 181 -9.50 8.56 -3.70
N THR A 182 -8.57 7.80 -4.26
CA THR A 182 -8.57 6.34 -4.15
C THR A 182 -8.35 5.89 -2.71
N THR A 183 -7.57 6.64 -1.93
CA THR A 183 -7.29 6.35 -0.53
C THR A 183 -8.41 6.87 0.38
N ARG A 184 -9.06 7.99 0.03
CA ARG A 184 -10.20 8.55 0.79
C ARG A 184 -11.38 7.58 0.93
N LYS A 185 -11.53 6.62 0.03
CA LYS A 185 -12.58 5.57 0.13
C LYS A 185 -12.49 4.72 1.40
N TYR A 186 -11.34 4.72 2.05
CA TYR A 186 -11.12 4.02 3.33
C TYR A 186 -11.44 4.88 4.55
N LEU A 187 -11.68 6.20 4.37
CA LEU A 187 -12.16 7.06 5.43
C LEU A 187 -13.65 6.77 5.67
N HIS A 188 -13.94 6.09 6.74
CA HIS A 188 -15.27 6.14 7.32
C HIS A 188 -15.37 7.46 8.11
N LYS A 189 -16.48 8.19 7.91
CA LYS A 189 -16.77 9.40 8.68
C LYS A 189 -16.88 8.96 10.15
N ASN A 190 -15.85 9.26 10.94
CA ASN A 190 -15.83 8.93 12.35
C ASN A 190 -15.86 10.24 13.14
N GLU A 191 -17.05 10.57 13.63
CA GLU A 191 -17.29 11.77 14.43
C GLU A 191 -16.45 11.81 15.71
N ASP A 192 -16.07 10.63 16.23
CA ASP A 192 -15.25 10.54 17.43
C ASP A 192 -13.80 10.99 17.15
N ILE A 193 -13.26 10.69 15.97
CA ILE A 193 -11.94 11.17 15.55
C ILE A 193 -11.95 12.69 15.37
N GLU A 194 -13.03 13.25 14.80
CA GLU A 194 -13.18 14.70 14.66
C GLU A 194 -13.26 15.36 16.04
N ARG A 195 -14.01 14.81 16.98
CA ARG A 195 -14.11 15.31 18.36
C ARG A 195 -12.77 15.25 19.09
N GLU A 196 -12.04 14.14 18.98
CA GLU A 196 -10.71 13.97 19.59
C GLU A 196 -9.70 14.97 19.04
N ALA A 197 -9.70 15.21 17.72
CA ALA A 197 -8.84 16.21 17.09
C ALA A 197 -9.16 17.63 17.58
N ILE A 198 -10.44 17.98 17.69
CA ILE A 198 -10.87 19.29 18.21
C ILE A 198 -10.54 19.41 19.70
N ALA A 199 -10.73 18.34 20.50
CA ALA A 199 -10.36 18.35 21.92
C ALA A 199 -8.85 18.55 22.10
N THR A 200 -8.01 17.90 21.25
CA THR A 200 -6.55 18.08 21.27
C THR A 200 -6.18 19.55 20.97
N MET A 201 -6.84 20.18 19.99
CA MET A 201 -6.62 21.59 19.68
C MET A 201 -7.08 22.49 20.83
N SER A 202 -8.22 22.18 21.47
CA SER A 202 -8.72 22.91 22.64
C SER A 202 -7.72 22.87 23.78
N ASN A 203 -7.14 21.71 24.06
CA ASN A 203 -6.09 21.55 25.07
C ASN A 203 -4.81 22.31 24.72
N TYR A 204 -4.38 22.28 23.45
CA TYR A 204 -3.20 22.99 22.97
C TYR A 204 -3.35 24.50 23.11
N LEU A 205 -4.50 25.04 22.74
CA LEU A 205 -4.81 26.47 22.82
C LEU A 205 -5.18 26.93 24.23
N SER A 206 -5.25 26.01 25.23
CA SER A 206 -5.63 26.30 26.60
C SER A 206 -6.99 27.04 26.73
N ILE A 207 -7.94 26.78 25.80
CA ILE A 207 -9.26 27.41 25.77
C ILE A 207 -9.98 27.22 27.12
N ASP A 208 -9.79 26.05 27.75
CA ASP A 208 -10.36 25.78 29.07
C ASP A 208 -9.78 26.68 30.17
N ARG A 209 -8.52 27.12 30.04
CA ARG A 209 -7.93 28.13 30.94
C ARG A 209 -8.48 29.52 30.71
N MET A 210 -8.85 29.85 29.46
CA MET A 210 -9.47 31.13 29.15
C MET A 210 -10.91 31.25 29.71
N ASN A 211 -11.62 30.10 29.75
CA ASN A 211 -12.95 30.00 30.35
C ASN A 211 -12.94 29.98 31.90
N ALA A 212 -11.77 29.70 32.52
CA ALA A 212 -11.56 29.76 33.96
C ALA A 212 -11.22 31.17 34.49
N ALA A 213 -11.28 32.19 33.66
CA ALA A 213 -11.16 33.59 34.09
C ALA A 213 -12.26 33.92 35.10
N PRO A 214 -12.00 34.80 36.12
CA PRO A 214 -12.85 34.97 37.26
C PRO A 214 -14.26 35.39 36.83
N LYS A 215 -15.28 34.77 37.43
CA LYS A 215 -16.66 35.19 37.29
C LYS A 215 -16.72 36.66 37.74
N LEU A 216 -16.78 37.58 36.80
CA LEU A 216 -17.15 38.97 37.08
C LEU A 216 -18.58 38.93 37.62
N ASN A 217 -18.72 39.11 38.93
CA ASN A 217 -19.99 39.37 39.56
C ASN A 217 -20.47 40.73 39.09
N GLY A 218 -21.23 40.72 38.01
CA GLY A 218 -21.80 41.94 37.44
C GLY A 218 -22.97 41.57 36.53
N THR A 219 -24.15 42.02 36.91
CA THR A 219 -25.36 42.06 36.11
C THR A 219 -25.15 43.04 34.95
N GLY A 220 -24.51 42.57 33.88
CA GLY A 220 -24.35 43.29 32.60
C GLY A 220 -24.98 42.50 31.46
N PRO A 221 -25.45 43.16 30.38
CA PRO A 221 -26.07 42.49 29.26
C PRO A 221 -25.10 41.53 28.60
N ARG A 222 -25.57 40.34 28.20
CA ARG A 222 -24.80 39.31 27.48
C ARG A 222 -24.20 39.98 26.24
N ALA A 223 -22.86 40.09 26.19
CA ALA A 223 -22.13 40.45 25.00
C ALA A 223 -22.52 39.49 23.86
N ARG A 224 -22.96 40.00 22.74
CA ARG A 224 -23.25 39.24 21.53
C ARG A 224 -21.92 38.95 20.86
N PHE A 225 -21.84 37.85 20.16
CA PHE A 225 -20.65 37.43 19.38
C PHE A 225 -20.13 38.55 18.42
N ALA A 226 -20.96 39.51 18.09
CA ALA A 226 -20.63 40.67 17.27
C ALA A 226 -19.68 41.69 17.96
N ASP A 227 -19.52 41.61 19.28
CA ASP A 227 -18.74 42.57 20.07
C ASP A 227 -17.31 42.13 20.36
N ILE A 228 -16.89 40.98 19.83
CA ILE A 228 -15.53 40.46 19.99
C ILE A 228 -14.64 41.06 18.88
N PRO A 229 -13.64 41.88 19.21
CA PRO A 229 -12.74 42.42 18.21
C PRO A 229 -11.91 41.26 17.61
N LEU A 230 -12.12 41.02 16.33
CA LEU A 230 -11.30 40.05 15.60
C LEU A 230 -9.85 40.57 15.53
N PRO A 231 -8.83 39.72 15.75
CA PRO A 231 -7.44 40.11 15.60
C PRO A 231 -7.19 40.54 14.14
N VAL A 232 -6.71 41.75 13.96
CA VAL A 232 -6.31 42.28 12.64
C VAL A 232 -4.97 41.63 12.28
N PHE A 233 -5.00 40.69 11.36
CA PHE A 233 -3.78 40.17 10.77
C PHE A 233 -3.18 41.21 9.82
N SER A 234 -2.15 41.94 10.26
CA SER A 234 -1.37 42.83 9.40
C SER A 234 -0.60 41.98 8.39
N GLN A 235 -1.02 42.01 7.13
CA GLN A 235 -0.21 41.50 6.02
C GLN A 235 1.05 42.38 5.89
N LYS A 236 2.21 41.88 6.29
CA LYS A 236 3.48 42.46 5.87
C LYS A 236 3.62 42.22 4.36
N ARG A 237 3.47 43.26 3.58
CA ARG A 237 3.94 43.30 2.19
C ARG A 237 5.45 43.41 2.25
N GLU A 238 6.16 42.35 1.90
CA GLU A 238 7.57 42.45 1.52
C GLU A 238 7.63 43.01 0.11
N HIS A 239 8.03 44.26 0.00
CA HIS A 239 8.57 44.80 -1.24
C HIS A 239 10.03 44.39 -1.31
N SER A 240 10.36 43.50 -2.27
CA SER A 240 11.74 43.31 -2.73
C SER A 240 11.98 44.27 -3.89
N ALA A 241 12.98 45.09 -3.71
CA ALA A 241 13.68 45.81 -4.74
C ALA A 241 14.60 44.86 -5.55
#